data_7ace629c7c6fb03ed35d2daaf65229c0
#
_entry.id   7ace629c7c6fb03ed35d2daaf65229c0
#
_cell.length_a   1.000
_cell.length_b   1.000
_cell.length_c   1.000
_cell.angle_alpha   90.00
_cell.angle_beta   90.00
_cell.angle_gamma   90.00
#
_symmetry.space_group_name_H-M   'P 1'
#
loop_
_entity.id
_entity.type
_entity.pdbx_description
1 polymer ?
#
loop_
_entity_poly.entity_id
_entity_poly.type
_entity_poly.pdbx_seq_one_letter_code
_entity_poly.pdbx_strand_id
1 'polypeptide(L)'
;MENPELEKLQYPIGKYTAPDEYSAEFIKGAIYQIATFPERLKQEVIYLNEEQLDTPYRKEGWTIRQVIHHCGDSHMNCYIRLKWALTEEIPIIKYYYEDRWSRLEDNLTMPITPSLLLLEGLHYRLAYLMSSLNANDLKKSFIHPEHNKEIQIKELIGLYAWHSNHHLAHITELKKRKGW
;
A
#
# COMPACT_ATOMS: atom_id res chain seq x y z
N MET A 1 27.01 -8.10 4.97
CA MET A 1 26.02 -8.91 5.71
C MET A 1 24.87 -7.97 6.01
N GLU A 2 23.65 -8.32 5.60
CA GLU A 2 22.45 -7.55 5.94
C GLU A 2 22.26 -7.58 7.46
N ASN A 3 21.93 -6.45 8.04
CA ASN A 3 21.68 -6.35 9.49
C ASN A 3 20.27 -6.87 9.77
N PRO A 4 20.11 -8.02 10.50
CA PRO A 4 18.80 -8.63 10.73
C PRO A 4 17.82 -7.71 11.50
N GLU A 5 18.33 -6.81 12.34
CA GLU A 5 17.49 -5.82 13.04
C GLU A 5 16.96 -4.77 12.07
N LEU A 6 17.79 -4.32 11.12
CA LEU A 6 17.36 -3.39 10.09
C LEU A 6 16.31 -4.02 9.18
N GLU A 7 16.49 -5.29 8.79
CA GLU A 7 15.54 -6.01 7.95
C GLU A 7 14.16 -6.14 8.64
N LYS A 8 14.12 -6.43 9.95
CA LYS A 8 12.86 -6.45 10.72
C LYS A 8 12.17 -5.09 10.76
N LEU A 9 12.93 -4.00 10.78
CA LEU A 9 12.37 -2.66 10.73
C LEU A 9 11.87 -2.29 9.32
N GLN A 10 12.54 -2.76 8.28
CA GLN A 10 12.15 -2.55 6.88
C GLN A 10 10.94 -3.42 6.50
N TYR A 11 10.86 -4.63 7.03
CA TYR A 11 9.81 -5.60 6.71
C TYR A 11 9.19 -6.18 7.98
N PRO A 12 8.44 -5.38 8.74
CA PRO A 12 7.94 -5.80 10.06
C PRO A 12 6.99 -7.00 10.01
N ILE A 13 6.37 -7.27 8.87
CA ILE A 13 5.54 -8.46 8.60
C ILE A 13 6.16 -9.42 7.57
N GLY A 14 7.48 -9.30 7.31
CA GLY A 14 8.18 -10.04 6.27
C GLY A 14 7.98 -9.45 4.88
N LYS A 15 8.81 -9.91 3.91
CA LYS A 15 8.68 -9.55 2.50
C LYS A 15 7.43 -10.21 1.90
N TYR A 16 6.86 -9.57 0.85
CA TYR A 16 5.76 -10.18 0.14
C TYR A 16 6.17 -11.50 -0.49
N THR A 17 5.40 -12.53 -0.18
CA THR A 17 5.50 -13.84 -0.83
C THR A 17 4.16 -14.13 -1.50
N ALA A 18 4.20 -14.35 -2.81
CA ALA A 18 3.00 -14.75 -3.54
C ALA A 18 2.50 -16.11 -2.99
N PRO A 19 1.19 -16.29 -2.81
CA PRO A 19 0.65 -17.58 -2.42
C PRO A 19 0.85 -18.61 -3.55
N ASP A 20 0.88 -19.90 -3.20
CA ASP A 20 0.92 -20.97 -4.19
C ASP A 20 -0.31 -20.94 -5.12
N GLU A 21 -1.45 -20.53 -4.57
CA GLU A 21 -2.72 -20.35 -5.30
C GLU A 21 -3.45 -19.11 -4.86
N TYR A 22 -3.97 -18.35 -5.83
CA TYR A 22 -4.88 -17.23 -5.61
C TYR A 22 -6.34 -17.73 -5.58
N SER A 23 -6.69 -18.49 -4.55
CA SER A 23 -8.04 -19.02 -4.38
C SER A 23 -9.08 -17.93 -4.21
N ALA A 24 -10.37 -18.26 -4.41
CA ALA A 24 -11.46 -17.31 -4.18
C ALA A 24 -11.50 -16.80 -2.73
N GLU A 25 -11.15 -17.65 -1.77
CA GLU A 25 -11.07 -17.29 -0.36
C GLU A 25 -9.91 -16.32 -0.10
N PHE A 26 -8.73 -16.59 -0.67
CA PHE A 26 -7.58 -15.68 -0.59
C PHE A 26 -7.94 -14.29 -1.16
N ILE A 27 -8.51 -14.23 -2.37
CA ILE A 27 -8.90 -12.98 -3.02
C ILE A 27 -9.92 -12.21 -2.15
N LYS A 28 -10.94 -12.90 -1.61
CA LYS A 28 -11.93 -12.28 -0.72
C LYS A 28 -11.27 -11.71 0.55
N GLY A 29 -10.36 -12.47 1.15
CA GLY A 29 -9.60 -12.01 2.32
C GLY A 29 -8.71 -10.80 2.01
N ALA A 30 -8.02 -10.82 0.86
CA ALA A 30 -7.19 -9.71 0.41
C ALA A 30 -8.03 -8.43 0.15
N ILE A 31 -9.19 -8.56 -0.49
CA ILE A 31 -10.11 -7.42 -0.70
C ILE A 31 -10.61 -6.87 0.64
N TYR A 32 -10.92 -7.73 1.61
CA TYR A 32 -11.31 -7.29 2.95
C TYR A 32 -10.19 -6.49 3.65
N GLN A 33 -8.93 -6.94 3.54
CA GLN A 33 -7.78 -6.21 4.09
C GLN A 33 -7.62 -4.83 3.44
N ILE A 34 -7.81 -4.74 2.13
CA ILE A 34 -7.81 -3.47 1.39
C ILE A 34 -8.97 -2.59 1.85
N ALA A 35 -10.19 -3.12 1.91
CA ALA A 35 -11.39 -2.36 2.28
C ALA A 35 -11.28 -1.73 3.68
N THR A 36 -10.72 -2.46 4.65
CA THR A 36 -10.63 -2.02 6.05
C THR A 36 -9.37 -1.21 6.38
N PHE A 37 -8.41 -1.13 5.46
CA PHE A 37 -7.14 -0.45 5.72
C PHE A 37 -7.28 1.02 6.13
N PRO A 38 -8.11 1.87 5.47
CA PRO A 38 -8.18 3.29 5.85
C PRO A 38 -8.66 3.50 7.29
N GLU A 39 -9.64 2.73 7.73
CA GLU A 39 -10.14 2.83 9.11
C GLU A 39 -9.09 2.37 10.12
N ARG A 40 -8.41 1.25 9.84
CA ARG A 40 -7.31 0.75 10.71
C ARG A 40 -6.16 1.75 10.78
N LEU A 41 -5.79 2.35 9.64
CA LEU A 41 -4.75 3.38 9.59
C LEU A 41 -5.16 4.60 10.41
N LYS A 42 -6.38 5.11 10.20
CA LYS A 42 -6.92 6.27 10.91
C LYS A 42 -6.91 6.07 12.42
N GLN A 43 -7.34 4.90 12.90
CA GLN A 43 -7.32 4.57 14.34
C GLN A 43 -5.91 4.67 14.95
N GLU A 44 -4.89 4.29 14.20
CA GLU A 44 -3.51 4.34 14.67
C GLU A 44 -2.89 5.74 14.71
N VAL A 45 -3.37 6.67 13.86
CA VAL A 45 -2.66 7.95 13.67
C VAL A 45 -3.43 9.18 14.11
N ILE A 46 -4.74 9.09 14.37
CA ILE A 46 -5.60 10.26 14.59
C ILE A 46 -5.24 11.04 15.86
N TYR A 47 -4.61 10.42 16.83
CA TYR A 47 -4.20 11.05 18.09
C TYR A 47 -2.70 11.36 18.15
N LEU A 48 -1.94 11.13 17.08
CA LEU A 48 -0.53 11.47 17.02
C LEU A 48 -0.38 13.00 16.85
N ASN A 49 0.54 13.58 17.60
CA ASN A 49 0.94 14.98 17.44
C ASN A 49 1.96 15.13 16.29
N GLU A 50 2.29 16.39 15.94
CA GLU A 50 3.19 16.69 14.82
C GLU A 50 4.59 16.07 15.00
N GLU A 51 5.15 16.10 16.21
CA GLU A 51 6.45 15.49 16.50
C GLU A 51 6.42 13.97 16.30
N GLN A 52 5.34 13.31 16.69
CA GLN A 52 5.15 11.88 16.48
C GLN A 52 4.97 11.57 14.99
N LEU A 53 4.18 12.38 14.27
CA LEU A 53 4.01 12.23 12.82
C LEU A 53 5.31 12.40 12.04
N ASP A 54 6.21 13.26 12.52
CA ASP A 54 7.50 13.53 11.87
C ASP A 54 8.63 12.61 12.38
N THR A 55 8.28 11.62 13.22
CA THR A 55 9.25 10.60 13.67
C THR A 55 9.41 9.51 12.60
N PRO A 56 10.65 9.22 12.16
CA PRO A 56 10.89 8.14 11.21
C PRO A 56 10.72 6.75 11.84
N TYR A 57 10.12 5.82 11.08
CA TYR A 57 9.86 4.46 11.58
C TYR A 57 11.16 3.64 11.80
N ARG A 58 12.27 4.05 11.19
CA ARG A 58 13.64 3.56 11.40
C ARG A 58 14.65 4.64 11.05
N LYS A 59 15.92 4.44 11.41
CA LYS A 59 17.01 5.32 10.94
C LYS A 59 17.00 5.39 9.41
N GLU A 60 17.06 6.60 8.86
CA GLU A 60 17.00 6.87 7.42
C GLU A 60 15.74 6.34 6.72
N GLY A 61 14.70 6.02 7.48
CA GLY A 61 13.39 5.65 6.95
C GLY A 61 12.47 6.86 6.81
N TRP A 62 11.31 6.62 6.24
CA TRP A 62 10.24 7.62 6.15
C TRP A 62 9.63 7.92 7.51
N THR A 63 9.15 9.13 7.68
CA THR A 63 8.33 9.51 8.85
C THR A 63 6.95 8.86 8.75
N ILE A 64 6.19 8.84 9.86
CA ILE A 64 4.79 8.37 9.84
C ILE A 64 3.99 9.19 8.82
N ARG A 65 4.18 10.51 8.78
CA ARG A 65 3.56 11.42 7.80
C ARG A 65 3.81 10.96 6.37
N GLN A 66 5.07 10.74 6.01
CA GLN A 66 5.45 10.27 4.68
C GLN A 66 4.85 8.89 4.35
N VAL A 67 4.79 7.97 5.31
CA VAL A 67 4.15 6.65 5.12
C VAL A 67 2.67 6.80 4.79
N ILE A 68 1.95 7.70 5.48
CA ILE A 68 0.52 7.94 5.23
C ILE A 68 0.31 8.52 3.82
N HIS A 69 1.08 9.54 3.44
CA HIS A 69 0.98 10.15 2.12
C HIS A 69 1.37 9.18 1.02
N HIS A 70 2.45 8.40 1.22
CA HIS A 70 2.86 7.34 0.30
C HIS A 70 1.77 6.28 0.08
N CYS A 71 1.03 5.90 1.12
CA CYS A 71 -0.12 4.99 0.94
C CYS A 71 -1.17 5.60 0.00
N GLY A 72 -1.44 6.89 0.11
CA GLY A 72 -2.32 7.61 -0.84
C GLY A 72 -1.81 7.52 -2.27
N ASP A 73 -0.55 7.88 -2.48
CA ASP A 73 0.11 7.88 -3.79
C ASP A 73 0.15 6.48 -4.42
N SER A 74 0.59 5.49 -3.64
CA SER A 74 0.71 4.12 -4.12
C SER A 74 -0.65 3.50 -4.47
N HIS A 75 -1.66 3.71 -3.62
CA HIS A 75 -2.98 3.12 -3.83
C HIS A 75 -3.76 3.83 -4.96
N MET A 76 -3.51 5.12 -5.23
CA MET A 76 -3.99 5.77 -6.47
C MET A 76 -3.39 5.08 -7.71
N ASN A 77 -2.09 4.81 -7.69
CA ASN A 77 -1.44 4.08 -8.78
C ASN A 77 -2.01 2.66 -8.93
N CYS A 78 -2.31 1.96 -7.82
CA CYS A 78 -3.00 0.67 -7.86
C CYS A 78 -4.34 0.77 -8.59
N TYR A 79 -5.16 1.75 -8.24
CA TYR A 79 -6.48 1.94 -8.85
C TYR A 79 -6.40 2.22 -10.35
N ILE A 80 -5.45 3.07 -10.77
CA ILE A 80 -5.22 3.39 -12.17
C ILE A 80 -4.76 2.13 -12.93
N ARG A 81 -3.79 1.38 -12.40
CA ARG A 81 -3.27 0.14 -12.99
C ARG A 81 -4.36 -0.92 -13.13
N LEU A 82 -5.21 -1.08 -12.11
CA LEU A 82 -6.37 -1.97 -12.17
C LEU A 82 -7.33 -1.58 -13.30
N LYS A 83 -7.64 -0.28 -13.44
CA LYS A 83 -8.51 0.23 -14.50
C LYS A 83 -7.93 -0.04 -15.88
N TRP A 84 -6.66 0.23 -16.10
CA TRP A 84 -5.99 -0.06 -17.38
C TRP A 84 -6.00 -1.55 -17.71
N ALA A 85 -5.63 -2.42 -16.76
CA ALA A 85 -5.65 -3.87 -16.97
C ALA A 85 -7.05 -4.40 -17.31
N LEU A 86 -8.12 -3.76 -16.82
CA LEU A 86 -9.50 -4.16 -17.12
C LEU A 86 -9.99 -3.67 -18.49
N THR A 87 -9.45 -2.57 -19.02
CA THR A 87 -9.98 -1.88 -20.20
C THR A 87 -9.07 -1.95 -21.42
N GLU A 88 -7.82 -2.34 -21.27
CA GLU A 88 -6.83 -2.40 -22.34
C GLU A 88 -6.22 -3.81 -22.40
N GLU A 89 -5.60 -4.16 -23.52
CA GLU A 89 -4.94 -5.45 -23.73
C GLU A 89 -3.47 -5.36 -23.28
N ILE A 90 -3.16 -5.92 -22.10
CA ILE A 90 -1.83 -5.97 -21.49
C ILE A 90 -1.08 -4.63 -21.55
N PRO A 91 -1.65 -3.54 -20.99
CA PRO A 91 -1.03 -2.23 -21.05
C PRO A 91 0.32 -2.19 -20.32
N ILE A 92 1.26 -1.39 -20.82
CA ILE A 92 2.47 -1.04 -20.07
C ILE A 92 2.12 0.13 -19.17
N ILE A 93 2.21 -0.08 -17.85
CA ILE A 93 1.91 0.97 -16.87
C ILE A 93 3.06 1.97 -16.76
N LYS A 94 2.77 3.18 -16.28
CA LYS A 94 3.82 4.12 -15.90
C LYS A 94 4.36 3.79 -14.52
N TYR A 95 5.67 3.57 -14.43
CA TYR A 95 6.38 3.50 -13.14
C TYR A 95 6.45 4.90 -12.49
N TYR A 96 6.34 4.96 -11.19
CA TYR A 96 6.59 6.17 -10.42
C TYR A 96 7.70 5.92 -9.41
N TYR A 97 8.50 6.94 -9.15
CA TYR A 97 9.64 6.87 -8.23
C TYR A 97 9.18 7.26 -6.82
N GLU A 98 8.78 6.28 -6.02
CA GLU A 98 8.22 6.48 -4.68
C GLU A 98 9.16 7.26 -3.76
N ASP A 99 10.45 6.99 -3.80
CA ASP A 99 11.46 7.73 -3.03
C ASP A 99 11.58 9.20 -3.44
N ARG A 100 11.28 9.52 -4.69
CA ARG A 100 11.28 10.92 -5.15
C ARG A 100 9.99 11.62 -4.77
N TRP A 101 8.86 10.91 -4.88
CA TRP A 101 7.56 11.44 -4.47
C TRP A 101 7.52 11.69 -2.98
N SER A 102 8.05 10.78 -2.16
CA SER A 102 8.07 10.94 -0.70
C SER A 102 8.89 12.15 -0.21
N ARG A 103 9.69 12.79 -1.10
CA ARG A 103 10.48 14.00 -0.80
C ARG A 103 9.83 15.29 -1.30
N LEU A 104 8.65 15.22 -1.92
CA LEU A 104 7.90 16.40 -2.31
C LEU A 104 7.29 17.08 -1.09
N GLU A 105 7.02 18.37 -1.20
CA GLU A 105 6.57 19.23 -0.09
C GLU A 105 5.28 18.71 0.55
N ASP A 106 4.34 18.23 -0.24
CA ASP A 106 3.08 17.65 0.23
C ASP A 106 3.29 16.38 1.09
N ASN A 107 4.30 15.56 0.77
CA ASN A 107 4.64 14.40 1.57
C ASN A 107 5.42 14.75 2.85
N LEU A 108 6.09 15.91 2.88
CA LEU A 108 6.93 16.33 4.00
C LEU A 108 6.16 17.12 5.06
N THR A 109 5.27 18.02 4.64
CA THR A 109 4.71 19.05 5.52
C THR A 109 3.19 19.11 5.57
N MET A 110 2.49 18.52 4.59
CA MET A 110 1.02 18.60 4.53
C MET A 110 0.39 17.86 5.73
N PRO A 111 -0.70 18.37 6.32
CA PRO A 111 -1.48 17.63 7.31
C PRO A 111 -1.95 16.28 6.75
N ILE A 112 -2.01 15.26 7.60
CA ILE A 112 -2.37 13.88 7.17
C ILE A 112 -3.85 13.72 6.78
N THR A 113 -4.73 14.61 7.24
CA THR A 113 -6.18 14.52 7.03
C THR A 113 -6.58 14.40 5.55
N PRO A 114 -6.03 15.18 4.59
CA PRO A 114 -6.35 15.02 3.18
C PRO A 114 -6.06 13.62 2.64
N SER A 115 -4.93 13.01 3.04
CA SER A 115 -4.57 11.66 2.60
C SER A 115 -5.44 10.57 3.26
N LEU A 116 -5.85 10.75 4.52
CA LEU A 116 -6.81 9.84 5.16
C LEU A 116 -8.16 9.86 4.44
N LEU A 117 -8.68 11.03 4.08
CA LEU A 117 -9.93 11.18 3.31
C LEU A 117 -9.81 10.61 1.90
N LEU A 118 -8.66 10.85 1.23
CA LEU A 118 -8.37 10.25 -0.06
C LEU A 118 -8.39 8.72 0.01
N LEU A 119 -7.68 8.15 0.98
CA LEU A 119 -7.62 6.70 1.18
C LEU A 119 -9.00 6.10 1.46
N GLU A 120 -9.82 6.74 2.28
CA GLU A 120 -11.18 6.29 2.58
C GLU A 120 -12.02 6.16 1.29
N GLY A 121 -12.12 7.22 0.49
CA GLY A 121 -12.87 7.22 -0.77
C GLY A 121 -12.27 6.27 -1.82
N LEU A 122 -10.95 6.23 -1.92
CA LEU A 122 -10.23 5.39 -2.87
C LEU A 122 -10.43 3.91 -2.58
N HIS A 123 -10.25 3.49 -1.32
CA HIS A 123 -10.38 2.09 -0.92
C HIS A 123 -11.81 1.58 -1.00
N TYR A 124 -12.81 2.44 -0.73
CA TYR A 124 -14.20 2.09 -1.00
C TYR A 124 -14.40 1.74 -2.48
N ARG A 125 -13.88 2.56 -3.39
CA ARG A 125 -13.96 2.31 -4.85
C ARG A 125 -13.14 1.09 -5.28
N LEU A 126 -11.93 0.91 -4.73
CA LEU A 126 -11.08 -0.26 -5.00
C LEU A 126 -11.80 -1.56 -4.61
N ALA A 127 -12.25 -1.65 -3.35
CA ALA A 127 -12.91 -2.83 -2.84
C ALA A 127 -14.20 -3.15 -3.60
N TYR A 128 -15.00 -2.11 -3.93
CA TYR A 128 -16.21 -2.28 -4.73
C TYR A 128 -15.90 -2.87 -6.12
N LEU A 129 -14.92 -2.29 -6.83
CA LEU A 129 -14.52 -2.77 -8.15
C LEU A 129 -13.92 -4.17 -8.07
N MET A 130 -12.98 -4.42 -7.15
CA MET A 130 -12.35 -5.74 -6.99
C MET A 130 -13.36 -6.82 -6.65
N SER A 131 -14.39 -6.51 -5.85
CA SER A 131 -15.45 -7.46 -5.47
C SER A 131 -16.39 -7.81 -6.63
N SER A 132 -16.44 -7.00 -7.69
CA SER A 132 -17.26 -7.26 -8.87
C SER A 132 -16.56 -8.11 -9.95
N LEU A 133 -15.25 -8.39 -9.77
CA LEU A 133 -14.45 -9.10 -10.78
C LEU A 133 -14.78 -10.58 -10.82
N ASN A 134 -14.90 -11.11 -12.03
CA ASN A 134 -15.03 -12.54 -12.27
C ASN A 134 -13.67 -13.22 -12.49
N ALA A 135 -13.65 -14.55 -12.65
CA ALA A 135 -12.43 -15.33 -12.83
C ALA A 135 -11.61 -14.94 -14.08
N ASN A 136 -12.26 -14.44 -15.14
CA ASN A 136 -11.56 -13.99 -16.34
C ASN A 136 -10.93 -12.61 -16.12
N ASP A 137 -11.60 -11.71 -15.42
CA ASP A 137 -11.05 -10.41 -15.05
C ASP A 137 -9.81 -10.54 -14.17
N LEU A 138 -9.80 -11.48 -13.22
CA LEU A 138 -8.67 -11.74 -12.34
C LEU A 138 -7.40 -12.23 -13.08
N LYS A 139 -7.54 -12.75 -14.29
CA LYS A 139 -6.43 -13.19 -15.15
C LYS A 139 -5.88 -12.08 -16.05
N LYS A 140 -6.64 -11.00 -16.24
CA LYS A 140 -6.15 -9.84 -16.99
C LYS A 140 -4.91 -9.27 -16.30
N SER A 141 -4.03 -8.63 -17.08
CA SER A 141 -2.70 -8.26 -16.64
C SER A 141 -2.25 -6.92 -17.21
N PHE A 142 -1.15 -6.44 -16.69
CA PHE A 142 -0.38 -5.30 -17.21
C PHE A 142 1.12 -5.59 -17.10
N ILE A 143 1.96 -4.90 -17.87
CA ILE A 143 3.41 -4.99 -17.76
C ILE A 143 3.93 -3.89 -16.84
N HIS A 144 4.70 -4.28 -15.81
CA HIS A 144 5.45 -3.36 -14.97
C HIS A 144 6.83 -3.11 -15.57
N PRO A 145 7.16 -1.89 -16.05
CA PRO A 145 8.36 -1.64 -16.84
C PRO A 145 9.67 -1.78 -16.06
N GLU A 146 9.66 -1.55 -14.74
CA GLU A 146 10.86 -1.66 -13.91
C GLU A 146 11.43 -3.08 -13.89
N HIS A 147 10.54 -4.07 -13.87
CA HIS A 147 10.93 -5.47 -13.80
C HIS A 147 10.68 -6.21 -15.11
N ASN A 148 10.16 -5.53 -16.13
CA ASN A 148 9.64 -6.12 -17.36
C ASN A 148 8.75 -7.36 -17.07
N LYS A 149 7.97 -7.27 -15.99
CA LYS A 149 7.14 -8.37 -15.48
C LYS A 149 5.68 -8.12 -15.79
N GLU A 150 5.03 -9.13 -16.34
CA GLU A 150 3.58 -9.18 -16.45
C GLU A 150 2.98 -9.53 -15.09
N ILE A 151 2.03 -8.71 -14.62
CA ILE A 151 1.37 -8.85 -13.32
C ILE A 151 -0.13 -9.00 -13.56
N GLN A 152 -0.70 -10.10 -13.09
CA GLN A 152 -2.14 -10.34 -13.17
C GLN A 152 -2.88 -9.56 -12.08
N ILE A 153 -4.18 -9.26 -12.33
CA ILE A 153 -5.02 -8.53 -11.36
C ILE A 153 -5.08 -9.27 -10.01
N LYS A 154 -5.16 -10.60 -10.00
CA LYS A 154 -5.13 -11.37 -8.75
C LYS A 154 -3.83 -11.16 -7.94
N GLU A 155 -2.69 -11.03 -8.63
CA GLU A 155 -1.39 -10.74 -8.00
C GLU A 155 -1.37 -9.30 -7.44
N LEU A 156 -1.90 -8.33 -8.20
CA LEU A 156 -2.05 -6.95 -7.75
C LEU A 156 -2.88 -6.87 -6.46
N ILE A 157 -4.00 -7.58 -6.38
CA ILE A 157 -4.86 -7.62 -5.19
C ILE A 157 -4.09 -8.17 -3.99
N GLY A 158 -3.39 -9.30 -4.14
CA GLY A 158 -2.59 -9.88 -3.07
C GLY A 158 -1.47 -8.97 -2.60
N LEU A 159 -0.75 -8.36 -3.54
CA LEU A 159 0.32 -7.42 -3.26
C LEU A 159 -0.17 -6.20 -2.48
N TYR A 160 -1.31 -5.61 -2.86
CA TYR A 160 -1.82 -4.40 -2.18
C TYR A 160 -2.50 -4.70 -0.84
N ALA A 161 -3.00 -5.90 -0.62
CA ALA A 161 -3.40 -6.35 0.71
C ALA A 161 -2.18 -6.43 1.65
N TRP A 162 -1.07 -7.04 1.18
CA TRP A 162 0.19 -7.07 1.92
C TRP A 162 0.75 -5.65 2.13
N HIS A 163 0.80 -4.82 1.09
CA HIS A 163 1.33 -3.44 1.12
C HIS A 163 0.60 -2.58 2.16
N SER A 164 -0.74 -2.67 2.22
CA SER A 164 -1.55 -2.01 3.23
C SER A 164 -1.12 -2.42 4.65
N ASN A 165 -1.02 -3.72 4.91
CA ASN A 165 -0.62 -4.24 6.22
C ASN A 165 0.85 -3.94 6.55
N HIS A 166 1.72 -3.94 5.56
CA HIS A 166 3.15 -3.63 5.68
C HIS A 166 3.37 -2.20 6.18
N HIS A 167 2.73 -1.23 5.55
CA HIS A 167 2.86 0.17 5.97
C HIS A 167 2.13 0.47 7.29
N LEU A 168 1.00 -0.18 7.55
CA LEU A 168 0.37 -0.12 8.87
C LEU A 168 1.30 -0.65 9.96
N ALA A 169 2.01 -1.75 9.69
CA ALA A 169 2.95 -2.34 10.63
C ALA A 169 4.18 -1.45 10.89
N HIS A 170 4.66 -0.65 9.93
CA HIS A 170 5.70 0.35 10.21
C HIS A 170 5.27 1.31 11.32
N ILE A 171 4.01 1.77 11.27
CA ILE A 171 3.46 2.71 12.25
C ILE A 171 3.23 2.01 13.60
N THR A 172 2.54 0.88 13.62
CA THR A 172 2.21 0.18 14.87
C THR A 172 3.44 -0.32 15.62
N GLU A 173 4.45 -0.82 14.91
CA GLU A 173 5.70 -1.27 15.52
C GLU A 173 6.55 -0.08 16.03
N LEU A 174 6.53 1.07 15.34
CA LEU A 174 7.15 2.28 15.87
C LEU A 174 6.45 2.73 17.15
N LYS A 175 5.10 2.80 17.17
CA LYS A 175 4.32 3.16 18.35
C LYS A 175 4.64 2.25 19.55
N LYS A 176 4.70 0.93 19.35
CA LYS A 176 5.09 -0.02 20.41
C LYS A 176 6.48 0.26 20.97
N ARG A 177 7.48 0.50 20.07
CA ARG A 177 8.86 0.80 20.51
C ARG A 177 8.98 2.12 21.27
N LYS A 178 8.09 3.08 20.97
CA LYS A 178 8.07 4.42 21.59
C LYS A 178 7.14 4.51 22.79
N GLY A 179 6.28 3.51 23.02
CA GLY A 179 5.28 3.53 24.09
C GLY A 179 4.14 4.52 23.86
N TRP A 180 3.71 4.70 22.61
CA TRP A 180 2.64 5.62 22.20
C TRP A 180 1.28 4.92 22.11
#